data_68689e58962b93338a0474bee156631d
#
_entry.id   68689e58962b93338a0474bee156631d
#
_cell.length_a   1.000
_cell.length_b   1.000
_cell.length_c   1.000
_cell.angle_alpha   90.00
_cell.angle_beta   90.00
_cell.angle_gamma   90.00
#
_symmetry.space_group_name_H-M   'P 1'
#
loop_
_entity.id
_entity.type
_entity.pdbx_description
1 polymer ?
#
loop_
_entity_poly.entity_id
_entity_poly.type
_entity_poly.pdbx_seq_one_letter_code
_entity_poly.pdbx_strand_id
1 'polypeptide(L)'
;MSDKSLFYRGFEGNTEIEDFFKRFQEYAEANETGSSVYILKRPLGDKKYTYDYDKAVVILVPKHKMLFLDYGGNEEAFEEYVDDFVDDVGHISDKYDYMQVLGRTSKWRKDFIETRTYTDIKDLSVEDLLKSIRIVSNEMSRKGEFIISLLTGSINDIEKTGIAYPETILEKIKRKIVLFDGEQTRFIYDEPHEKRITIQGLAGTGKTELLLHKIKEIYTHNDEVKIAFTCHNKILADNLRTRIPEFFNFMKVQEQIKWEEKLWVMSSWGSKADRNSGVYSYICDFYGIPFERFTYSTTFEGVCKRAIANLREQGSVEPCFDYILIDESQDFAESFFKLCEMVTRKCVYVAGDIFQNVFDYEDVSRVEPQFLLNKCYRTDPKTLMCAHAIGMGLFKPDIPLRWLSDSGWSDCGYDIKKNDGYYDLYRKPLRRFEDLGDVKLSTLEVMPTKRERYLQKFKKKMKRWSQKTLGLCSWKTTIRIMSWRKGFR
;
A
#
# COMPACT_ATOMS: atom_id res chain seq x y z
N MET A 1 14.29 -5.06 -12.59
CA MET A 1 14.16 -3.86 -11.72
C MET A 1 14.41 -4.29 -10.30
N SER A 2 15.31 -3.62 -9.58
CA SER A 2 15.54 -3.90 -8.16
C SER A 2 14.25 -3.58 -7.40
N ASP A 3 13.86 -4.41 -6.45
CA ASP A 3 12.62 -4.24 -5.66
C ASP A 3 12.86 -3.16 -4.58
N LYS A 4 12.80 -1.88 -5.00
CA LYS A 4 12.93 -0.72 -4.08
C LYS A 4 11.85 -0.66 -2.99
N SER A 5 10.91 -1.60 -3.01
CA SER A 5 9.75 -1.60 -2.12
C SER A 5 10.09 -1.81 -0.64
N LEU A 6 11.29 -2.27 -0.33
CA LEU A 6 11.68 -2.69 1.02
C LEU A 6 12.54 -1.69 1.78
N PHE A 7 12.96 -0.60 1.15
CA PHE A 7 13.79 0.42 1.76
C PHE A 7 13.06 1.75 1.80
N TYR A 8 13.09 2.42 2.95
CA TYR A 8 12.57 3.78 3.12
C TYR A 8 13.56 4.65 3.90
N ARG A 9 13.78 5.87 3.41
CA ARG A 9 14.55 6.90 4.07
C ARG A 9 13.67 8.13 4.26
N GLY A 10 13.44 8.51 5.52
CA GLY A 10 12.49 9.56 5.92
C GLY A 10 13.07 10.99 5.90
N PHE A 11 14.13 11.24 5.14
CA PHE A 11 14.74 12.57 4.99
C PHE A 11 15.49 12.69 3.67
N GLU A 12 15.54 13.89 3.14
CA GLU A 12 16.26 14.23 1.91
C GLU A 12 17.67 14.78 2.17
N GLY A 13 18.48 14.84 1.13
CA GLY A 13 19.84 15.37 1.13
C GLY A 13 20.92 14.30 1.33
N ASN A 14 22.13 14.65 0.90
CA ASN A 14 23.30 13.79 1.07
C ASN A 14 23.88 13.98 2.47
N THR A 15 24.27 12.87 3.09
CA THR A 15 24.95 12.84 4.39
C THR A 15 26.41 12.40 4.22
N GLU A 16 27.23 12.64 5.24
CA GLU A 16 28.62 12.20 5.26
C GLU A 16 28.77 10.67 5.21
N ILE A 17 27.68 9.93 5.47
CA ILE A 17 27.64 8.46 5.52
C ILE A 17 26.72 7.85 4.46
N GLU A 18 26.61 8.49 3.30
CA GLU A 18 25.69 8.06 2.21
C GLU A 18 25.98 6.62 1.73
N ASP A 19 27.26 6.24 1.64
CA ASP A 19 27.66 4.89 1.26
C ASP A 19 27.19 3.83 2.27
N PHE A 20 27.08 4.18 3.54
CA PHE A 20 26.55 3.30 4.56
C PHE A 20 25.04 3.07 4.37
N PHE A 21 24.28 4.12 4.08
CA PHE A 21 22.83 3.98 3.80
C PHE A 21 22.58 3.18 2.52
N LYS A 22 23.41 3.36 1.51
CA LYS A 22 23.35 2.60 0.27
C LYS A 22 23.53 1.09 0.50
N ARG A 23 24.42 0.68 1.41
CA ARG A 23 24.57 -0.73 1.79
C ARG A 23 23.29 -1.31 2.42
N PHE A 24 22.54 -0.54 3.22
CA PHE A 24 21.26 -0.96 3.76
C PHE A 24 20.18 -1.06 2.67
N GLN A 25 20.23 -0.17 1.69
CA GLN A 25 19.33 -0.26 0.53
C GLN A 25 19.62 -1.52 -0.28
N GLU A 26 20.87 -1.78 -0.62
CA GLU A 26 21.29 -2.99 -1.33
C GLU A 26 20.93 -4.27 -0.56
N TYR A 27 21.11 -4.26 0.76
CA TYR A 27 20.66 -5.35 1.64
C TYR A 27 19.14 -5.56 1.56
N ALA A 28 18.36 -4.50 1.63
CA ALA A 28 16.90 -4.60 1.56
C ALA A 28 16.42 -5.12 0.19
N GLU A 29 17.06 -4.69 -0.90
CA GLU A 29 16.75 -5.10 -2.27
C GLU A 29 17.17 -6.55 -2.56
N ALA A 30 18.31 -6.99 -2.03
CA ALA A 30 18.85 -8.35 -2.21
C ALA A 30 18.16 -9.38 -1.29
N ASN A 31 17.51 -8.93 -0.23
CA ASN A 31 16.98 -9.81 0.80
C ASN A 31 15.72 -10.54 0.33
N GLU A 32 15.86 -11.82 -0.06
CA GLU A 32 14.74 -12.68 -0.45
C GLU A 32 13.71 -12.88 0.66
N THR A 33 14.08 -12.73 1.93
CA THR A 33 13.17 -12.81 3.07
C THR A 33 12.31 -11.58 3.21
N GLY A 34 12.67 -10.52 2.49
CA GLY A 34 11.82 -9.37 2.31
C GLY A 34 11.65 -8.49 3.58
N SER A 35 12.67 -8.31 4.44
CA SER A 35 12.56 -7.40 5.59
C SER A 35 12.70 -5.93 5.19
N SER A 36 11.69 -5.09 5.55
CA SER A 36 11.79 -3.65 5.33
C SER A 36 12.88 -3.04 6.19
N VAL A 37 13.57 -2.07 5.62
CA VAL A 37 14.54 -1.22 6.32
C VAL A 37 14.01 0.20 6.27
N TYR A 38 13.92 0.86 7.43
CA TYR A 38 13.55 2.26 7.53
C TYR A 38 14.69 3.02 8.18
N ILE A 39 15.08 4.15 7.60
CA ILE A 39 16.08 5.06 8.18
C ILE A 39 15.38 6.39 8.44
N LEU A 40 15.26 6.76 9.71
CA LEU A 40 14.47 7.90 10.15
C LEU A 40 15.33 8.85 10.99
N LYS A 41 15.03 10.15 10.94
CA LYS A 41 15.53 11.15 11.89
C LYS A 41 14.51 11.48 12.98
N ARG A 42 13.23 11.16 12.72
CA ARG A 42 12.09 11.41 13.63
C ARG A 42 10.96 10.43 13.33
N PRO A 43 10.02 10.23 14.26
CA PRO A 43 8.80 9.47 13.99
C PRO A 43 8.02 10.03 12.79
N LEU A 44 7.48 9.15 11.93
CA LEU A 44 6.63 9.54 10.82
C LEU A 44 5.20 9.84 11.31
N GLY A 45 4.47 10.62 10.56
CA GLY A 45 3.04 10.88 10.81
C GLY A 45 2.73 11.96 11.84
N ASP A 46 3.75 12.56 12.48
CA ASP A 46 3.59 13.75 13.31
C ASP A 46 4.82 14.67 13.15
N LYS A 47 4.67 15.74 12.38
CA LYS A 47 5.78 16.70 12.07
C LYS A 47 6.16 17.60 13.24
N LYS A 48 5.46 17.52 14.36
CA LYS A 48 5.79 18.34 15.55
C LYS A 48 7.09 17.93 16.22
N TYR A 49 7.52 16.68 16.03
CA TYR A 49 8.74 16.18 16.62
C TYR A 49 9.95 16.67 15.82
N THR A 50 10.79 17.48 16.46
CA THR A 50 12.02 18.04 15.92
C THR A 50 13.12 17.91 16.95
N TYR A 51 14.33 17.59 16.51
CA TYR A 51 15.50 17.42 17.37
C TYR A 51 16.61 18.34 16.91
N ASP A 52 17.32 18.93 17.86
CA ASP A 52 18.41 19.88 17.57
C ASP A 52 19.64 19.16 16.99
N TYR A 53 19.85 17.89 17.38
CA TYR A 53 20.96 17.10 16.86
C TYR A 53 20.62 16.43 15.53
N ASP A 54 21.19 16.96 14.45
CA ASP A 54 20.90 16.55 13.06
C ASP A 54 21.83 15.44 12.53
N LYS A 55 22.90 15.08 13.29
CA LYS A 55 23.91 14.08 12.95
C LYS A 55 23.61 12.68 13.52
N ALA A 56 22.35 12.39 13.77
CA ALA A 56 21.88 11.08 14.22
C ALA A 56 20.74 10.55 13.34
N VAL A 57 20.62 9.22 13.28
CA VAL A 57 19.52 8.52 12.63
C VAL A 57 19.13 7.28 13.43
N VAL A 58 17.89 6.84 13.22
CA VAL A 58 17.37 5.57 13.73
C VAL A 58 17.14 4.61 12.57
N ILE A 59 17.76 3.44 12.63
CA ILE A 59 17.60 2.38 11.64
C ILE A 59 16.69 1.29 12.22
N LEU A 60 15.60 0.99 11.52
CA LEU A 60 14.58 0.05 11.95
C LEU A 60 14.52 -1.13 10.99
N VAL A 61 14.68 -2.32 11.52
CA VAL A 61 14.52 -3.59 10.79
C VAL A 61 13.69 -4.53 11.65
N PRO A 62 12.59 -5.12 11.16
CA PRO A 62 11.79 -6.08 11.93
C PRO A 62 12.66 -7.20 12.52
N LYS A 63 12.35 -7.61 13.75
CA LYS A 63 13.08 -8.64 14.54
C LYS A 63 14.46 -8.20 15.05
N HIS A 64 14.80 -6.92 14.94
CA HIS A 64 16.05 -6.35 15.44
C HIS A 64 15.75 -5.19 16.39
N LYS A 65 16.71 -4.85 17.25
CA LYS A 65 16.64 -3.65 18.07
C LYS A 65 16.68 -2.41 17.17
N MET A 66 16.07 -1.33 17.60
CA MET A 66 16.23 -0.01 16.97
C MET A 66 17.69 0.41 17.10
N LEU A 67 18.37 0.64 15.99
CA LEU A 67 19.75 1.08 15.98
C LEU A 67 19.79 2.60 15.87
N PHE A 68 20.17 3.25 16.95
CA PHE A 68 20.50 4.68 16.96
C PHE A 68 21.97 4.85 16.55
N LEU A 69 22.20 5.61 15.51
CA LEU A 69 23.51 5.80 14.91
C LEU A 69 23.93 7.26 14.98
N ASP A 70 25.01 7.53 15.71
CA ASP A 70 25.71 8.81 15.72
C ASP A 70 26.77 8.85 14.61
N TYR A 71 26.78 9.92 13.82
CA TYR A 71 27.83 10.19 12.82
C TYR A 71 28.43 11.62 12.96
N GLY A 72 28.10 12.34 14.04
CA GLY A 72 28.61 13.68 14.33
C GLY A 72 29.68 13.73 15.41
N GLY A 73 29.76 12.70 16.26
CA GLY A 73 30.80 12.58 17.29
C GLY A 73 30.58 13.48 18.52
N ASN A 74 29.36 13.97 18.76
CA ASN A 74 29.00 14.69 19.99
C ASN A 74 28.14 13.76 20.87
N GLU A 75 28.79 13.09 21.83
CA GLU A 75 28.17 12.06 22.67
C GLU A 75 27.00 12.62 23.51
N GLU A 76 27.19 13.83 24.12
CA GLU A 76 26.15 14.45 24.95
C GLU A 76 24.87 14.79 24.14
N ALA A 77 25.04 15.45 22.99
CA ALA A 77 23.91 15.78 22.12
C ALA A 77 23.27 14.55 21.50
N PHE A 78 24.03 13.48 21.27
CA PHE A 78 23.50 12.22 20.80
C PHE A 78 22.68 11.49 21.88
N GLU A 79 23.14 11.48 23.12
CA GLU A 79 22.37 10.92 24.24
C GLU A 79 21.04 11.65 24.45
N GLU A 80 21.06 13.00 24.40
CA GLU A 80 19.85 13.82 24.47
C GLU A 80 18.88 13.49 23.33
N TYR A 81 19.39 13.39 22.09
CA TYR A 81 18.58 12.96 20.94
C TYR A 81 17.91 11.58 21.16
N VAL A 82 18.66 10.62 21.71
CA VAL A 82 18.11 9.27 21.98
C VAL A 82 17.01 9.34 23.04
N ASP A 83 17.20 10.10 24.11
CA ASP A 83 16.24 10.25 25.19
C ASP A 83 14.97 10.93 24.70
N ASP A 84 15.09 12.06 24.02
CA ASP A 84 13.94 12.78 23.44
C ASP A 84 13.16 11.93 22.45
N PHE A 85 13.87 11.22 21.57
CA PHE A 85 13.23 10.33 20.60
C PHE A 85 12.45 9.21 21.27
N VAL A 86 13.00 8.59 22.32
CA VAL A 86 12.36 7.50 23.07
C VAL A 86 11.14 8.00 23.84
N ASP A 87 11.22 9.19 24.43
CA ASP A 87 10.10 9.81 25.12
C ASP A 87 8.96 10.16 24.16
N ASP A 88 9.28 10.67 22.97
CA ASP A 88 8.29 10.93 21.92
C ASP A 88 7.59 9.65 21.45
N VAL A 89 8.34 8.55 21.26
CA VAL A 89 7.74 7.23 20.97
C VAL A 89 6.85 6.77 22.12
N GLY A 90 7.23 7.06 23.36
CA GLY A 90 6.40 6.85 24.54
C GLY A 90 5.08 7.59 24.48
N HIS A 91 5.11 8.87 24.15
CA HIS A 91 3.89 9.68 23.94
C HIS A 91 3.01 9.14 22.81
N ILE A 92 3.61 8.71 21.69
CA ILE A 92 2.88 8.07 20.60
C ILE A 92 2.26 6.75 21.07
N SER A 93 3.00 5.96 21.84
CA SER A 93 2.52 4.70 22.42
C SER A 93 1.30 4.92 23.31
N ASP A 94 1.31 5.95 24.15
CA ASP A 94 0.17 6.32 24.99
C ASP A 94 -1.02 6.79 24.15
N LYS A 95 -0.79 7.64 23.15
CA LYS A 95 -1.81 8.12 22.23
C LYS A 95 -2.61 6.98 21.58
N TYR A 96 -1.94 5.87 21.24
CA TYR A 96 -2.57 4.72 20.57
C TYR A 96 -2.86 3.53 21.49
N ASP A 97 -2.81 3.71 22.81
CA ASP A 97 -3.07 2.71 23.83
C ASP A 97 -2.10 1.49 23.79
N TYR A 98 -0.88 1.68 23.25
CA TYR A 98 0.14 0.63 23.13
C TYR A 98 0.93 0.39 24.44
N MET A 99 0.79 1.25 25.44
CA MET A 99 1.48 1.10 26.72
C MET A 99 1.18 -0.24 27.40
N GLN A 100 -0.03 -0.77 27.24
CA GLN A 100 -0.42 -2.08 27.77
C GLN A 100 0.42 -3.24 27.19
N VAL A 101 0.90 -3.09 25.94
CA VAL A 101 1.71 -4.08 25.22
C VAL A 101 3.18 -3.86 25.45
N LEU A 102 3.63 -2.62 25.28
CA LEU A 102 5.03 -2.25 25.25
C LEU A 102 5.62 -2.00 26.64
N GLY A 103 4.77 -1.64 27.62
CA GLY A 103 5.21 -1.21 28.92
C GLY A 103 5.85 0.17 28.91
N ARG A 104 6.48 0.56 30.02
CA ARG A 104 7.11 1.88 30.18
C ARG A 104 8.38 1.99 29.36
N THR A 105 8.62 3.16 28.79
CA THR A 105 9.81 3.51 27.97
C THR A 105 11.14 3.26 28.68
N SER A 106 11.18 3.45 30.01
CA SER A 106 12.39 3.19 30.81
C SER A 106 12.96 1.75 30.70
N LYS A 107 12.14 0.79 30.27
CA LYS A 107 12.57 -0.59 30.01
C LYS A 107 13.06 -0.81 28.58
N TRP A 108 12.74 0.09 27.66
CA TRP A 108 13.02 -0.09 26.24
C TRP A 108 14.51 0.00 25.90
N ARG A 109 15.29 0.83 26.64
CA ARG A 109 16.73 0.98 26.38
C ARG A 109 17.45 -0.36 26.34
N LYS A 110 17.18 -1.24 27.29
CA LYS A 110 17.82 -2.55 27.34
C LYS A 110 17.30 -3.51 26.26
N ASP A 111 15.99 -3.52 26.06
CA ASP A 111 15.31 -4.59 25.31
C ASP A 111 15.21 -4.29 23.82
N PHE A 112 15.07 -3.01 23.44
CA PHE A 112 14.75 -2.60 22.07
C PHE A 112 15.70 -1.58 21.45
N ILE A 113 16.64 -1.01 22.21
CA ILE A 113 17.53 0.04 21.74
C ILE A 113 18.96 -0.47 21.70
N GLU A 114 19.67 -0.09 20.67
CA GLU A 114 21.11 -0.22 20.52
C GLU A 114 21.66 1.10 20.00
N THR A 115 22.67 1.63 20.67
CA THR A 115 23.38 2.87 20.28
C THR A 115 24.75 2.53 19.75
N ARG A 116 25.15 3.11 18.62
CA ARG A 116 26.49 2.94 18.01
C ARG A 116 26.96 4.25 17.42
N THR A 117 28.27 4.43 17.36
CA THR A 117 28.89 5.46 16.55
C THR A 117 29.18 4.91 15.15
N TYR A 118 29.17 5.77 14.13
CA TYR A 118 29.51 5.37 12.77
C TYR A 118 30.91 4.77 12.68
N THR A 119 31.86 5.32 13.44
CA THR A 119 33.25 4.84 13.47
C THR A 119 33.38 3.39 13.91
N ASP A 120 32.49 2.93 14.80
CA ASP A 120 32.51 1.56 15.34
C ASP A 120 31.97 0.53 14.35
N ILE A 121 31.10 0.94 13.43
CA ILE A 121 30.35 0.01 12.57
C ILE A 121 30.58 0.20 11.08
N LYS A 122 31.33 1.23 10.66
CA LYS A 122 31.54 1.57 9.24
C LYS A 122 32.11 0.41 8.41
N ASP A 123 32.96 -0.43 9.02
CA ASP A 123 33.64 -1.55 8.37
C ASP A 123 32.87 -2.88 8.51
N LEU A 124 31.80 -2.93 9.29
CA LEU A 124 30.95 -4.13 9.44
C LEU A 124 30.05 -4.33 8.22
N SER A 125 29.80 -5.61 7.86
CA SER A 125 28.71 -5.91 6.94
C SER A 125 27.34 -5.63 7.56
N VAL A 126 26.33 -5.32 6.73
CA VAL A 126 24.96 -5.10 7.23
C VAL A 126 24.45 -6.36 7.92
N GLU A 127 24.75 -7.54 7.38
CA GLU A 127 24.34 -8.83 7.94
C GLU A 127 24.94 -9.08 9.32
N ASP A 128 26.22 -8.79 9.54
CA ASP A 128 26.88 -9.00 10.83
C ASP A 128 26.41 -7.98 11.87
N LEU A 129 26.21 -6.71 11.44
CA LEU A 129 25.61 -5.69 12.28
C LEU A 129 24.20 -6.12 12.74
N LEU A 130 23.33 -6.54 11.82
CA LEU A 130 21.98 -6.99 12.14
C LEU A 130 21.99 -8.25 13.01
N LYS A 131 22.89 -9.21 12.79
CA LYS A 131 23.03 -10.37 13.69
C LYS A 131 23.35 -9.95 15.12
N SER A 132 24.21 -8.92 15.31
CA SER A 132 24.60 -8.44 16.64
C SER A 132 23.46 -7.83 17.45
N ILE A 133 22.47 -7.25 16.78
CA ILE A 133 21.31 -6.56 17.40
C ILE A 133 20.00 -7.33 17.27
N ARG A 134 20.07 -8.61 16.90
CA ARG A 134 18.88 -9.46 16.68
C ARG A 134 18.13 -9.73 17.97
N ILE A 135 16.81 -9.59 17.96
CA ILE A 135 15.92 -9.98 19.06
C ILE A 135 15.60 -11.46 18.92
N VAL A 136 16.03 -12.27 19.89
CA VAL A 136 15.86 -13.74 19.86
C VAL A 136 14.46 -14.17 20.30
N SER A 137 13.88 -13.48 21.28
CA SER A 137 12.56 -13.82 21.79
C SER A 137 11.45 -13.42 20.80
N ASN A 138 10.58 -14.34 20.46
CA ASN A 138 9.42 -14.08 19.60
C ASN A 138 8.47 -13.02 20.18
N GLU A 139 8.27 -13.04 21.52
CA GLU A 139 7.44 -12.04 22.18
C GLU A 139 8.06 -10.64 22.10
N MET A 140 9.36 -10.54 22.37
CA MET A 140 10.09 -9.27 22.29
C MET A 140 10.18 -8.78 20.86
N SER A 141 10.38 -9.67 19.88
CA SER A 141 10.34 -9.34 18.46
C SER A 141 8.99 -8.72 18.05
N ARG A 142 7.88 -9.30 18.55
CA ARG A 142 6.54 -8.76 18.31
C ARG A 142 6.35 -7.37 18.92
N LYS A 143 6.86 -7.12 20.13
CA LYS A 143 6.86 -5.77 20.74
C LYS A 143 7.70 -4.80 19.91
N GLY A 144 8.85 -5.21 19.40
CA GLY A 144 9.67 -4.41 18.49
C GLY A 144 8.93 -4.05 17.20
N GLU A 145 8.17 -4.97 16.62
CA GLU A 145 7.32 -4.68 15.45
C GLU A 145 6.20 -3.67 15.77
N PHE A 146 5.62 -3.71 16.96
CA PHE A 146 4.67 -2.68 17.39
C PHE A 146 5.34 -1.30 17.51
N ILE A 147 6.57 -1.21 18.01
CA ILE A 147 7.32 0.05 18.05
C ILE A 147 7.56 0.55 16.62
N ILE A 148 8.00 -0.32 15.70
CA ILE A 148 8.18 0.04 14.29
C ILE A 148 6.85 0.55 13.69
N SER A 149 5.73 -0.09 14.03
CA SER A 149 4.42 0.34 13.52
C SER A 149 4.03 1.75 14.00
N LEU A 150 4.37 2.11 15.24
CA LEU A 150 4.17 3.46 15.77
C LEU A 150 5.04 4.48 15.01
N LEU A 151 6.31 4.15 14.81
CA LEU A 151 7.28 5.03 14.16
C LEU A 151 6.98 5.27 12.67
N THR A 152 6.46 4.24 11.99
CA THR A 152 6.10 4.32 10.56
C THR A 152 4.65 4.74 10.31
N GLY A 153 3.87 4.96 11.36
CA GLY A 153 2.46 5.34 11.26
C GLY A 153 1.53 4.22 10.77
N SER A 154 2.02 2.98 10.65
CA SER A 154 1.22 1.79 10.33
C SER A 154 0.51 1.24 11.58
N ILE A 155 -0.33 2.07 12.18
CA ILE A 155 -0.98 1.78 13.45
C ILE A 155 -1.84 0.51 13.36
N ASN A 156 -1.67 -0.39 14.30
CA ASN A 156 -2.40 -1.65 14.39
C ASN A 156 -3.43 -1.60 15.53
N ASP A 157 -4.58 -2.18 15.29
CA ASP A 157 -5.61 -2.35 16.31
C ASP A 157 -5.18 -3.46 17.29
N ILE A 158 -4.85 -3.08 18.53
CA ILE A 158 -4.32 -4.00 19.55
C ILE A 158 -5.37 -5.05 19.93
N GLU A 159 -6.66 -4.71 19.98
CA GLU A 159 -7.71 -5.65 20.33
C GLU A 159 -7.80 -6.77 19.27
N LYS A 160 -7.66 -6.44 18.01
CA LYS A 160 -7.65 -7.42 16.90
C LYS A 160 -6.34 -8.17 16.79
N THR A 161 -5.23 -7.45 16.95
CA THR A 161 -3.88 -8.02 16.79
C THR A 161 -3.48 -8.87 17.99
N GLY A 162 -3.90 -8.50 19.20
CA GLY A 162 -3.60 -9.19 20.46
C GLY A 162 -2.15 -9.05 20.88
N ILE A 163 -1.92 -9.15 22.19
CA ILE A 163 -0.61 -8.96 22.84
C ILE A 163 0.23 -10.23 22.75
N ALA A 164 -0.39 -11.39 23.04
CA ALA A 164 0.32 -12.66 23.08
C ALA A 164 0.84 -13.08 21.70
N TYR A 165 2.02 -13.71 21.70
CA TYR A 165 2.56 -14.29 20.47
C TYR A 165 1.61 -15.36 19.94
N PRO A 166 1.18 -15.30 18.68
CA PRO A 166 0.24 -16.25 18.12
C PRO A 166 0.89 -17.61 17.91
N GLU A 167 0.31 -18.68 18.46
CA GLU A 167 0.85 -20.03 18.38
C GLU A 167 0.34 -20.77 17.15
N THR A 168 -0.96 -20.69 16.89
CA THR A 168 -1.57 -21.39 15.76
C THR A 168 -1.43 -20.61 14.45
N ILE A 169 -1.45 -21.32 13.32
CA ILE A 169 -1.42 -20.71 11.98
C ILE A 169 -2.54 -19.69 11.80
N LEU A 170 -3.74 -20.01 12.25
CA LEU A 170 -4.89 -19.11 12.15
C LEU A 170 -4.69 -17.83 12.96
N GLU A 171 -4.13 -17.94 14.17
CA GLU A 171 -3.79 -16.78 15.00
C GLU A 171 -2.68 -15.96 14.35
N LYS A 172 -1.63 -16.59 13.82
CA LYS A 172 -0.55 -15.90 13.09
C LYS A 172 -1.09 -15.08 11.91
N ILE A 173 -2.10 -15.60 11.20
CA ILE A 173 -2.74 -14.88 10.10
C ILE A 173 -3.62 -13.72 10.62
N LYS A 174 -4.46 -13.98 11.62
CA LYS A 174 -5.44 -13.00 12.13
C LYS A 174 -4.80 -11.88 12.95
N ARG A 175 -3.77 -12.21 13.73
CA ARG A 175 -3.12 -11.31 14.68
C ARG A 175 -1.79 -10.76 14.18
N LYS A 176 -1.56 -10.78 12.86
CA LYS A 176 -0.33 -10.23 12.29
C LYS A 176 -0.29 -8.72 12.48
N ILE A 177 0.87 -8.21 12.87
CA ILE A 177 1.20 -6.79 12.82
C ILE A 177 1.41 -6.41 11.35
N VAL A 178 0.69 -5.41 10.88
CA VAL A 178 0.83 -4.87 9.52
C VAL A 178 1.83 -3.71 9.59
N LEU A 179 2.91 -3.82 8.85
CA LEU A 179 3.87 -2.75 8.64
C LEU A 179 3.77 -2.30 7.18
N PHE A 180 3.78 -1.00 6.94
CA PHE A 180 3.91 -0.47 5.60
C PHE A 180 5.29 -0.81 5.05
N ASP A 181 5.36 -1.21 3.80
CA ASP A 181 6.65 -1.33 3.14
C ASP A 181 7.18 0.04 2.69
N GLY A 182 8.40 0.05 2.11
CA GLY A 182 9.03 1.31 1.71
C GLY A 182 8.24 2.09 0.66
N GLU A 183 7.56 1.42 -0.29
CA GLU A 183 6.74 2.11 -1.29
C GLU A 183 5.45 2.68 -0.69
N GLN A 184 4.80 1.92 0.18
CA GLN A 184 3.62 2.39 0.89
C GLN A 184 3.95 3.58 1.78
N THR A 185 5.11 3.53 2.46
CA THR A 185 5.60 4.62 3.31
C THR A 185 5.91 5.87 2.48
N ARG A 186 6.62 5.72 1.34
CA ARG A 186 6.87 6.83 0.39
C ARG A 186 5.57 7.45 -0.11
N PHE A 187 4.62 6.62 -0.55
CA PHE A 187 3.34 7.14 -1.03
C PHE A 187 2.64 8.01 0.02
N ILE A 188 2.67 7.61 1.29
CA ILE A 188 1.97 8.35 2.36
C ILE A 188 2.71 9.66 2.67
N TYR A 189 4.04 9.62 2.86
CA TYR A 189 4.76 10.72 3.50
C TYR A 189 5.55 11.61 2.54
N ASP A 190 5.96 11.11 1.36
CA ASP A 190 6.73 11.93 0.44
C ASP A 190 5.83 12.98 -0.26
N GLU A 191 6.39 14.17 -0.50
CA GLU A 191 5.73 15.22 -1.26
C GLU A 191 5.64 14.81 -2.74
N PRO A 192 4.53 15.15 -3.42
CA PRO A 192 4.37 14.79 -4.81
C PRO A 192 5.27 15.65 -5.72
N HIS A 193 6.05 15.00 -6.57
CA HIS A 193 6.90 15.67 -7.57
C HIS A 193 6.21 15.83 -8.92
N GLU A 194 5.06 15.18 -9.12
CA GLU A 194 4.30 15.21 -10.36
C GLU A 194 2.86 15.65 -10.11
N LYS A 195 2.22 16.16 -11.17
CA LYS A 195 0.82 16.59 -11.13
C LYS A 195 -0.15 15.44 -10.91
N ARG A 196 0.20 14.24 -11.39
CA ARG A 196 -0.52 12.99 -11.19
C ARG A 196 0.41 11.95 -10.59
N ILE A 197 -0.02 11.33 -9.52
CA ILE A 197 0.62 10.17 -8.91
C ILE A 197 -0.29 8.96 -9.08
N THR A 198 0.20 7.95 -9.78
CA THR A 198 -0.57 6.74 -10.06
C THR A 198 -0.09 5.58 -9.19
N ILE A 199 -1.03 4.96 -8.47
CA ILE A 199 -0.83 3.76 -7.69
C ILE A 199 -1.64 2.62 -8.31
N GLN A 200 -0.98 1.55 -8.70
CA GLN A 200 -1.63 0.36 -9.22
C GLN A 200 -1.36 -0.84 -8.33
N GLY A 201 -2.32 -1.73 -8.26
CA GLY A 201 -2.16 -2.95 -7.47
C GLY A 201 -3.37 -3.85 -7.61
N LEU A 202 -3.19 -5.12 -7.25
CA LEU A 202 -4.25 -6.11 -7.25
C LEU A 202 -5.34 -5.79 -6.22
N ALA A 203 -6.52 -6.40 -6.39
CA ALA A 203 -7.55 -6.36 -5.35
C ALA A 203 -7.00 -6.86 -4.01
N GLY A 204 -7.22 -6.10 -2.93
CA GLY A 204 -6.75 -6.45 -1.59
C GLY A 204 -5.30 -6.11 -1.27
N THR A 205 -4.62 -5.29 -2.10
CA THR A 205 -3.27 -4.77 -1.81
C THR A 205 -3.27 -3.55 -0.88
N GLY A 206 -4.44 -3.02 -0.52
CA GLY A 206 -4.56 -1.90 0.42
C GLY A 206 -4.61 -0.51 -0.22
N LYS A 207 -4.88 -0.37 -1.52
CA LYS A 207 -4.94 0.92 -2.23
C LYS A 207 -5.82 1.98 -1.51
N THR A 208 -7.06 1.63 -1.24
CA THR A 208 -7.99 2.53 -0.51
C THR A 208 -7.47 2.91 0.86
N GLU A 209 -6.82 1.98 1.57
CA GLU A 209 -6.21 2.24 2.88
C GLU A 209 -5.09 3.27 2.79
N LEU A 210 -4.22 3.12 1.77
CA LEU A 210 -3.16 4.10 1.52
C LEU A 210 -3.70 5.47 1.16
N LEU A 211 -4.79 5.54 0.37
CA LEU A 211 -5.48 6.82 0.10
C LEU A 211 -6.02 7.45 1.38
N LEU A 212 -6.59 6.68 2.30
CA LEU A 212 -7.06 7.19 3.60
C LEU A 212 -5.90 7.74 4.45
N HIS A 213 -4.78 7.03 4.50
CA HIS A 213 -3.56 7.51 5.16
C HIS A 213 -3.02 8.79 4.51
N LYS A 214 -3.03 8.87 3.17
CA LYS A 214 -2.62 10.08 2.45
C LYS A 214 -3.56 11.26 2.74
N ILE A 215 -4.88 11.04 2.77
CA ILE A 215 -5.85 12.08 3.16
C ILE A 215 -5.55 12.56 4.58
N LYS A 216 -5.36 11.64 5.53
CA LYS A 216 -5.02 11.99 6.92
C LYS A 216 -3.76 12.85 6.96
N GLU A 217 -2.72 12.43 6.27
CA GLU A 217 -1.43 13.16 6.21
C GLU A 217 -1.61 14.58 5.66
N ILE A 218 -2.29 14.74 4.52
CA ILE A 218 -2.55 16.05 3.92
C ILE A 218 -3.46 16.89 4.82
N TYR A 219 -4.51 16.29 5.39
CA TYR A 219 -5.51 16.98 6.18
C TYR A 219 -4.94 17.56 7.48
N THR A 220 -4.09 16.81 8.18
CA THR A 220 -3.53 17.20 9.47
C THR A 220 -2.36 18.19 9.37
N HIS A 221 -1.74 18.33 8.20
CA HIS A 221 -0.58 19.20 8.03
C HIS A 221 -0.87 20.52 7.30
N ASN A 222 -2.15 20.77 6.93
CA ASN A 222 -2.53 21.99 6.24
C ASN A 222 -3.90 22.48 6.74
N ASP A 223 -3.97 23.66 7.31
CA ASP A 223 -5.20 24.18 7.91
C ASP A 223 -6.26 24.58 6.88
N GLU A 224 -5.85 25.08 5.71
CA GLU A 224 -6.75 25.63 4.68
C GLU A 224 -6.81 24.75 3.40
N VAL A 225 -6.37 23.50 3.48
CA VAL A 225 -6.33 22.61 2.32
C VAL A 225 -7.73 22.20 1.86
N LYS A 226 -7.93 22.12 0.54
CA LYS A 226 -9.15 21.60 -0.09
C LYS A 226 -8.87 20.26 -0.75
N ILE A 227 -9.45 19.19 -0.18
CA ILE A 227 -9.24 17.81 -0.61
C ILE A 227 -10.54 17.24 -1.16
N ALA A 228 -10.54 16.73 -2.38
CA ALA A 228 -11.64 15.93 -2.91
C ALA A 228 -11.24 14.45 -2.96
N PHE A 229 -12.08 13.57 -2.44
CA PHE A 229 -11.95 12.14 -2.59
C PHE A 229 -13.11 11.61 -3.41
N THR A 230 -12.83 10.91 -4.50
CA THR A 230 -13.85 10.47 -5.45
C THR A 230 -13.65 9.02 -5.90
N CYS A 231 -14.77 8.43 -6.29
CA CYS A 231 -14.85 7.14 -6.98
C CYS A 231 -16.00 7.18 -7.97
N HIS A 232 -16.07 6.19 -8.88
CA HIS A 232 -17.07 6.22 -9.94
C HIS A 232 -18.52 6.19 -9.41
N ASN A 233 -18.77 5.41 -8.38
CA ASN A 233 -20.12 5.01 -8.01
C ASN A 233 -20.54 5.67 -6.67
N LYS A 234 -21.79 6.12 -6.62
CA LYS A 234 -22.37 6.82 -5.48
C LYS A 234 -22.35 5.97 -4.19
N ILE A 235 -22.62 4.66 -4.29
CA ILE A 235 -22.64 3.78 -3.12
C ILE A 235 -21.23 3.67 -2.49
N LEU A 236 -20.20 3.61 -3.33
CA LEU A 236 -18.82 3.62 -2.85
C LEU A 236 -18.46 4.95 -2.19
N ALA A 237 -18.90 6.07 -2.77
CA ALA A 237 -18.70 7.39 -2.16
C ALA A 237 -19.39 7.51 -0.79
N ASP A 238 -20.64 7.02 -0.67
CA ASP A 238 -21.36 6.99 0.59
C ASP A 238 -20.65 6.10 1.64
N ASN A 239 -20.12 4.95 1.23
CA ASN A 239 -19.31 4.08 2.10
C ASN A 239 -18.02 4.77 2.57
N LEU A 240 -17.34 5.50 1.69
CA LEU A 240 -16.15 6.26 2.05
C LEU A 240 -16.47 7.40 3.01
N ARG A 241 -17.60 8.08 2.83
CA ARG A 241 -18.08 9.14 3.73
C ARG A 241 -18.32 8.63 5.16
N THR A 242 -18.71 7.37 5.31
CA THR A 242 -18.82 6.71 6.62
C THR A 242 -17.48 6.24 7.16
N ARG A 243 -16.64 5.68 6.29
CA ARG A 243 -15.37 5.06 6.68
C ARG A 243 -14.30 6.08 7.10
N ILE A 244 -14.28 7.27 6.51
CA ILE A 244 -13.27 8.30 6.83
C ILE A 244 -13.36 8.75 8.28
N PRO A 245 -14.53 9.08 8.87
CA PRO A 245 -14.63 9.41 10.30
C PRO A 245 -14.17 8.25 11.20
N GLU A 246 -14.53 7.02 10.88
CA GLU A 246 -14.06 5.83 11.61
C GLU A 246 -12.55 5.71 11.57
N PHE A 247 -11.94 5.93 10.40
CA PHE A 247 -10.49 5.92 10.21
C PHE A 247 -9.81 7.07 10.96
N PHE A 248 -10.34 8.28 10.90
CA PHE A 248 -9.81 9.45 11.63
C PHE A 248 -9.86 9.23 13.14
N ASN A 249 -10.97 8.67 13.64
CA ASN A 249 -11.10 8.30 15.05
C ASN A 249 -10.07 7.23 15.45
N PHE A 250 -9.90 6.19 14.63
CA PHE A 250 -8.90 5.16 14.84
C PHE A 250 -7.47 5.74 14.86
N MET A 251 -7.18 6.66 13.95
CA MET A 251 -5.89 7.36 13.88
C MET A 251 -5.75 8.48 14.90
N LYS A 252 -6.71 8.61 15.85
CA LYS A 252 -6.71 9.64 16.91
C LYS A 252 -6.46 11.07 16.38
N VAL A 253 -7.03 11.40 15.21
CA VAL A 253 -6.97 12.74 14.65
C VAL A 253 -7.80 13.66 15.53
N GLN A 254 -7.20 14.72 16.05
CA GLN A 254 -7.85 15.64 17.00
C GLN A 254 -8.78 16.64 16.32
N GLU A 255 -8.47 17.00 15.07
CA GLU A 255 -9.27 17.95 14.30
C GLU A 255 -10.55 17.28 13.78
N GLN A 256 -11.70 17.92 14.00
CA GLN A 256 -12.96 17.47 13.41
C GLN A 256 -12.96 17.65 11.89
N ILE A 257 -13.60 16.72 11.19
CA ILE A 257 -13.69 16.78 9.73
C ILE A 257 -14.61 17.96 9.33
N LYS A 258 -14.04 18.91 8.62
CA LYS A 258 -14.76 20.05 8.02
C LYS A 258 -15.26 19.63 6.63
N TRP A 259 -16.44 19.03 6.61
CA TRP A 259 -17.06 18.59 5.38
C TRP A 259 -17.42 19.79 4.50
N GLU A 260 -17.15 19.64 3.18
CA GLU A 260 -17.46 20.62 2.15
C GLU A 260 -16.78 22.01 2.33
N GLU A 261 -15.80 22.06 3.24
CA GLU A 261 -14.88 23.19 3.45
C GLU A 261 -13.44 22.78 3.22
N LYS A 262 -13.00 21.69 3.86
CA LYS A 262 -11.64 21.14 3.79
C LYS A 262 -11.62 19.77 3.11
N LEU A 263 -12.67 18.94 3.28
CA LEU A 263 -12.76 17.60 2.72
C LEU A 263 -14.12 17.35 2.05
N TRP A 264 -14.07 16.94 0.79
CA TRP A 264 -15.22 16.47 0.01
C TRP A 264 -15.09 14.99 -0.29
N VAL A 265 -16.17 14.23 -0.12
CA VAL A 265 -16.29 12.86 -0.61
C VAL A 265 -17.45 12.80 -1.58
N MET A 266 -17.17 12.58 -2.83
CA MET A 266 -18.12 12.75 -3.92
C MET A 266 -18.07 11.59 -4.90
N SER A 267 -19.19 11.29 -5.57
CA SER A 267 -19.16 10.46 -6.77
C SER A 267 -18.49 11.24 -7.93
N SER A 268 -18.23 10.58 -9.05
CA SER A 268 -17.60 11.26 -10.18
C SER A 268 -18.55 12.23 -10.91
N TRP A 269 -19.80 11.85 -11.17
CA TRP A 269 -20.73 12.64 -11.99
C TRP A 269 -21.47 13.70 -11.19
N GLY A 270 -22.21 13.29 -10.15
CA GLY A 270 -23.06 14.17 -9.34
C GLY A 270 -24.41 14.54 -9.99
N SER A 271 -24.99 15.64 -9.53
CA SER A 271 -26.28 16.14 -9.99
C SER A 271 -26.31 17.67 -10.03
N LYS A 272 -27.20 18.24 -10.88
CA LYS A 272 -27.41 19.70 -10.93
C LYS A 272 -28.02 20.28 -9.68
N ALA A 273 -28.80 19.46 -8.94
CA ALA A 273 -29.50 19.92 -7.73
C ALA A 273 -28.57 20.07 -6.51
N ASP A 274 -27.47 19.34 -6.52
CA ASP A 274 -26.48 19.36 -5.44
C ASP A 274 -25.08 19.29 -6.05
N ARG A 275 -24.38 20.41 -5.99
CA ARG A 275 -23.00 20.54 -6.55
C ARG A 275 -22.02 19.60 -5.86
N ASN A 276 -22.19 19.36 -4.55
CA ASN A 276 -21.28 18.52 -3.76
C ASN A 276 -21.52 17.02 -3.94
N SER A 277 -22.52 16.62 -4.72
CA SER A 277 -22.81 15.19 -5.00
C SER A 277 -21.83 14.54 -5.97
N GLY A 278 -21.03 15.30 -6.72
CA GLY A 278 -20.04 14.77 -7.65
C GLY A 278 -18.95 15.77 -8.04
N VAL A 279 -17.78 15.23 -8.42
CA VAL A 279 -16.66 16.09 -8.85
C VAL A 279 -17.02 16.89 -10.11
N TYR A 280 -17.68 16.25 -11.10
CA TYR A 280 -18.09 16.93 -12.32
C TYR A 280 -19.16 18.00 -12.03
N SER A 281 -20.18 17.73 -11.19
CA SER A 281 -21.17 18.74 -10.81
C SER A 281 -20.56 19.90 -10.05
N TYR A 282 -19.56 19.64 -9.19
CA TYR A 282 -18.84 20.68 -8.48
C TYR A 282 -18.05 21.59 -9.44
N ILE A 283 -17.32 20.99 -10.38
CA ILE A 283 -16.57 21.70 -11.43
C ILE A 283 -17.52 22.56 -12.26
N CYS A 284 -18.66 22.01 -12.70
CA CYS A 284 -19.63 22.75 -13.50
C CYS A 284 -20.16 23.97 -12.74
N ASP A 285 -20.52 23.83 -11.47
CA ASP A 285 -21.00 24.94 -10.66
C ASP A 285 -19.94 26.00 -10.39
N PHE A 286 -18.71 25.54 -10.02
CA PHE A 286 -17.61 26.45 -9.66
C PHE A 286 -17.15 27.33 -10.83
N TYR A 287 -17.07 26.76 -12.04
CA TYR A 287 -16.61 27.49 -13.23
C TYR A 287 -17.74 27.99 -14.13
N GLY A 288 -19.00 27.85 -13.74
CA GLY A 288 -20.16 28.27 -14.54
C GLY A 288 -20.32 27.47 -15.84
N ILE A 289 -19.89 26.22 -15.87
CA ILE A 289 -20.02 25.34 -17.04
C ILE A 289 -21.39 24.66 -17.02
N PRO A 290 -22.09 24.52 -18.17
CA PRO A 290 -23.37 23.83 -18.22
C PRO A 290 -23.24 22.38 -17.77
N PHE A 291 -24.02 21.98 -16.74
CA PHE A 291 -24.07 20.60 -16.26
C PHE A 291 -24.90 19.73 -17.22
N GLU A 292 -24.32 18.65 -17.71
CA GLU A 292 -24.99 17.67 -18.55
C GLU A 292 -25.35 16.42 -17.77
N ARG A 293 -26.62 15.99 -17.92
CA ARG A 293 -27.12 14.74 -17.27
C ARG A 293 -26.74 13.52 -18.11
N PHE A 294 -26.67 12.39 -17.45
CA PHE A 294 -26.53 11.09 -18.13
C PHE A 294 -27.73 10.85 -19.07
N THR A 295 -27.41 10.49 -20.30
CA THR A 295 -28.36 9.97 -21.29
C THR A 295 -27.68 8.83 -22.07
N TYR A 296 -28.45 8.08 -22.87
CA TYR A 296 -27.85 7.04 -23.73
C TYR A 296 -26.81 7.56 -24.73
N SER A 297 -26.90 8.84 -25.08
CA SER A 297 -25.97 9.51 -26.01
C SER A 297 -24.90 10.33 -25.31
N THR A 298 -24.98 10.50 -23.97
CA THR A 298 -24.08 11.34 -23.19
C THR A 298 -23.23 10.45 -22.27
N THR A 299 -22.00 10.15 -22.71
CA THR A 299 -21.05 9.38 -21.92
C THR A 299 -20.33 10.28 -20.93
N PHE A 300 -19.82 9.71 -19.82
CA PHE A 300 -19.02 10.45 -18.84
C PHE A 300 -17.74 11.01 -19.47
N GLU A 301 -17.09 10.24 -20.31
CA GLU A 301 -15.92 10.69 -21.07
C GLU A 301 -16.24 11.92 -21.94
N GLY A 302 -17.40 11.90 -22.62
CA GLY A 302 -17.84 13.00 -23.48
C GLY A 302 -18.06 14.29 -22.69
N VAL A 303 -18.71 14.23 -21.51
CA VAL A 303 -18.93 15.44 -20.70
C VAL A 303 -17.62 15.98 -20.12
N CYS A 304 -16.68 15.11 -19.73
CA CYS A 304 -15.35 15.53 -19.29
C CYS A 304 -14.59 16.25 -20.41
N LYS A 305 -14.62 15.73 -21.64
CA LYS A 305 -13.97 16.37 -22.80
C LYS A 305 -14.56 17.77 -23.09
N ARG A 306 -15.89 17.92 -23.00
CA ARG A 306 -16.54 19.24 -23.19
C ARG A 306 -16.22 20.19 -22.05
N ALA A 307 -16.21 19.72 -20.80
CA ALA A 307 -15.81 20.55 -19.68
C ALA A 307 -14.36 21.04 -19.82
N ILE A 308 -13.43 20.18 -20.25
CA ILE A 308 -12.04 20.56 -20.56
C ILE A 308 -12.00 21.65 -21.65
N ALA A 309 -12.79 21.52 -22.71
CA ALA A 309 -12.86 22.52 -23.78
C ALA A 309 -13.36 23.86 -23.24
N ASN A 310 -14.46 23.88 -22.49
CA ASN A 310 -14.99 25.10 -21.86
C ASN A 310 -13.97 25.77 -20.92
N LEU A 311 -13.27 24.99 -20.09
CA LEU A 311 -12.23 25.53 -19.19
C LEU A 311 -11.08 26.18 -19.98
N ARG A 312 -10.66 25.57 -21.09
CA ARG A 312 -9.61 26.13 -21.96
C ARG A 312 -10.02 27.43 -22.63
N GLU A 313 -11.30 27.55 -23.01
CA GLU A 313 -11.85 28.78 -23.59
C GLU A 313 -11.91 29.93 -22.57
N GLN A 314 -12.07 29.64 -21.28
CA GLN A 314 -12.03 30.63 -20.21
C GLN A 314 -10.60 31.19 -19.96
N GLY A 315 -9.57 30.55 -20.48
CA GLY A 315 -8.17 30.95 -20.33
C GLY A 315 -7.53 30.45 -19.03
N SER A 316 -7.33 31.33 -18.05
CA SER A 316 -6.72 30.94 -16.76
C SER A 316 -7.72 30.22 -15.90
N VAL A 317 -7.42 28.97 -15.52
CA VAL A 317 -8.23 28.14 -14.62
C VAL A 317 -7.66 28.24 -13.20
N GLU A 318 -8.34 28.95 -12.32
CA GLU A 318 -7.98 28.97 -10.89
C GLU A 318 -8.36 27.61 -10.27
N PRO A 319 -7.43 26.87 -9.62
CA PRO A 319 -7.75 25.58 -9.05
C PRO A 319 -8.80 25.64 -7.93
N CYS A 320 -9.80 24.78 -7.99
CA CYS A 320 -10.84 24.70 -6.95
C CYS A 320 -10.50 23.72 -5.83
N PHE A 321 -9.55 22.80 -6.03
CA PHE A 321 -9.01 21.88 -5.04
C PHE A 321 -7.49 21.95 -4.98
N ASP A 322 -6.91 21.65 -3.82
CA ASP A 322 -5.46 21.45 -3.70
C ASP A 322 -5.04 20.03 -4.07
N TYR A 323 -5.86 19.07 -3.67
CA TYR A 323 -5.65 17.65 -3.97
C TYR A 323 -6.96 16.97 -4.38
N ILE A 324 -6.88 16.08 -5.36
CA ILE A 324 -7.95 15.15 -5.69
C ILE A 324 -7.41 13.73 -5.57
N LEU A 325 -8.11 12.87 -4.83
CA LEU A 325 -7.81 11.46 -4.73
C LEU A 325 -8.91 10.67 -5.44
N ILE A 326 -8.52 9.74 -6.31
CA ILE A 326 -9.42 8.95 -7.14
C ILE A 326 -9.19 7.48 -6.81
N ASP A 327 -10.22 6.80 -6.31
CA ASP A 327 -10.19 5.35 -6.08
C ASP A 327 -10.93 4.62 -7.21
N GLU A 328 -10.58 3.34 -7.43
CA GLU A 328 -11.12 2.49 -8.49
C GLU A 328 -10.98 3.14 -9.89
N SER A 329 -9.77 3.58 -10.20
CA SER A 329 -9.48 4.37 -11.42
C SER A 329 -9.73 3.63 -12.73
N GLN A 330 -9.80 2.31 -12.74
CA GLN A 330 -10.14 1.49 -13.91
C GLN A 330 -11.55 1.77 -14.46
N ASP A 331 -12.42 2.40 -13.67
CA ASP A 331 -13.76 2.77 -14.08
C ASP A 331 -13.81 4.11 -14.85
N PHE A 332 -12.65 4.76 -15.07
CA PHE A 332 -12.57 6.09 -15.65
C PHE A 332 -11.76 6.16 -16.93
N ALA A 333 -12.21 7.02 -17.86
CA ALA A 333 -11.43 7.38 -19.03
C ALA A 333 -10.40 8.47 -18.69
N GLU A 334 -9.35 8.57 -19.50
CA GLU A 334 -8.25 9.54 -19.36
C GLU A 334 -8.73 11.01 -19.31
N SER A 335 -9.86 11.32 -19.97
CA SER A 335 -10.45 12.66 -19.94
C SER A 335 -10.86 13.11 -18.54
N PHE A 336 -11.28 12.19 -17.66
CA PHE A 336 -11.61 12.54 -16.29
C PHE A 336 -10.35 12.89 -15.47
N PHE A 337 -9.28 12.15 -15.62
CA PHE A 337 -8.01 12.48 -14.98
C PHE A 337 -7.48 13.85 -15.43
N LYS A 338 -7.50 14.13 -16.73
CA LYS A 338 -7.11 15.44 -17.28
C LYS A 338 -7.99 16.57 -16.76
N LEU A 339 -9.30 16.35 -16.62
CA LEU A 339 -10.20 17.33 -16.03
C LEU A 339 -9.82 17.62 -14.58
N CYS A 340 -9.59 16.56 -13.78
CA CYS A 340 -9.14 16.69 -12.38
C CYS A 340 -7.81 17.44 -12.27
N GLU A 341 -6.83 17.15 -13.14
CA GLU A 341 -5.53 17.84 -13.15
C GLU A 341 -5.64 19.34 -13.43
N MET A 342 -6.54 19.73 -14.32
CA MET A 342 -6.75 21.14 -14.66
C MET A 342 -7.28 21.96 -13.48
N VAL A 343 -8.10 21.35 -12.62
CA VAL A 343 -8.78 22.02 -11.50
C VAL A 343 -8.12 21.81 -10.14
N THR A 344 -6.99 21.08 -10.13
CA THR A 344 -6.23 20.79 -8.90
C THR A 344 -4.98 21.66 -8.84
N ARG A 345 -4.65 22.22 -7.68
CA ARG A 345 -3.44 23.04 -7.49
C ARG A 345 -2.17 22.21 -7.39
N LYS A 346 -2.15 21.19 -6.51
CA LYS A 346 -0.95 20.42 -6.19
C LYS A 346 -0.89 19.08 -6.94
N CYS A 347 -1.68 18.09 -6.54
CA CYS A 347 -1.57 16.73 -7.09
C CYS A 347 -2.90 15.99 -7.17
N VAL A 348 -3.04 15.15 -8.20
CA VAL A 348 -4.11 14.16 -8.34
C VAL A 348 -3.54 12.76 -8.06
N TYR A 349 -4.00 12.11 -7.00
CA TYR A 349 -3.64 10.72 -6.67
C TYR A 349 -4.66 9.78 -7.30
N VAL A 350 -4.19 8.81 -8.09
CA VAL A 350 -5.04 7.91 -8.87
C VAL A 350 -4.73 6.46 -8.48
N ALA A 351 -5.69 5.78 -7.85
CA ALA A 351 -5.52 4.39 -7.43
C ALA A 351 -6.43 3.45 -8.24
N GLY A 352 -5.86 2.39 -8.81
CA GLY A 352 -6.58 1.45 -9.65
C GLY A 352 -6.12 0.00 -9.58
N ASP A 353 -6.97 -0.90 -10.06
CA ASP A 353 -6.67 -2.33 -10.13
C ASP A 353 -5.94 -2.65 -11.44
N ILE A 354 -4.69 -3.10 -11.32
CA ILE A 354 -3.86 -3.45 -12.48
C ILE A 354 -4.47 -4.59 -13.29
N PHE A 355 -5.12 -5.56 -12.62
CA PHE A 355 -5.66 -6.73 -13.29
C PHE A 355 -6.91 -6.41 -14.09
N GLN A 356 -7.72 -5.44 -13.67
CA GLN A 356 -8.90 -4.99 -14.39
C GLN A 356 -8.51 -4.16 -15.61
N ASN A 357 -7.53 -3.29 -15.50
CA ASN A 357 -7.00 -2.48 -16.62
C ASN A 357 -6.41 -3.30 -17.78
N VAL A 358 -5.84 -4.47 -17.46
CA VAL A 358 -5.22 -5.33 -18.48
C VAL A 358 -6.23 -5.97 -19.42
N PHE A 359 -7.50 -6.03 -19.03
CA PHE A 359 -8.57 -6.68 -19.80
C PHE A 359 -9.34 -5.74 -20.72
N ASP A 360 -9.14 -4.44 -20.63
CA ASP A 360 -9.72 -3.51 -21.59
C ASP A 360 -8.91 -3.49 -22.89
N TYR A 361 -9.59 -3.78 -24.00
CA TYR A 361 -9.03 -4.11 -25.31
C TYR A 361 -8.55 -2.92 -26.12
N GLU A 362 -8.70 -1.70 -25.64
CA GLU A 362 -8.22 -0.53 -26.35
C GLU A 362 -6.81 -0.15 -25.88
N ASP A 363 -5.93 0.13 -26.85
CA ASP A 363 -4.56 0.63 -26.68
C ASP A 363 -4.49 1.88 -25.79
N VAL A 364 -4.78 1.73 -24.51
CA VAL A 364 -4.43 2.75 -23.53
C VAL A 364 -2.92 2.64 -23.38
N SER A 365 -2.20 3.65 -23.88
CA SER A 365 -0.79 3.85 -23.61
C SER A 365 -0.57 3.61 -22.11
N ARG A 366 0.04 2.48 -21.74
CA ARG A 366 0.31 2.12 -20.35
C ARG A 366 1.22 3.19 -19.77
N VAL A 367 0.64 4.09 -19.01
CA VAL A 367 1.43 4.95 -18.13
C VAL A 367 1.98 4.02 -17.05
N GLU A 368 3.29 3.88 -16.98
CA GLU A 368 3.92 3.13 -15.91
C GLU A 368 3.52 3.78 -14.57
N PRO A 369 2.95 3.01 -13.62
CA PRO A 369 2.57 3.58 -12.34
C PRO A 369 3.81 3.97 -11.54
N GLN A 370 3.77 5.09 -10.83
CA GLN A 370 4.83 5.48 -9.92
C GLN A 370 4.92 4.53 -8.73
N PHE A 371 3.77 3.97 -8.31
CA PHE A 371 3.71 3.00 -7.21
C PHE A 371 2.98 1.73 -7.66
N LEU A 372 3.66 0.59 -7.49
CA LEU A 372 3.14 -0.71 -7.88
C LEU A 372 2.99 -1.63 -6.67
N LEU A 373 1.75 -1.85 -6.23
CA LEU A 373 1.44 -2.72 -5.10
C LEU A 373 1.19 -4.16 -5.59
N ASN A 374 2.21 -4.97 -5.61
CA ASN A 374 2.14 -6.36 -6.04
C ASN A 374 1.87 -7.37 -4.91
N LYS A 375 1.82 -6.92 -3.64
CA LYS A 375 1.58 -7.75 -2.45
C LYS A 375 0.12 -7.67 -2.00
N CYS A 376 -0.61 -8.78 -2.11
CA CYS A 376 -1.99 -8.86 -1.65
C CYS A 376 -2.07 -9.31 -0.19
N TYR A 377 -2.63 -8.48 0.69
CA TYR A 377 -2.72 -8.74 2.13
C TYR A 377 -4.07 -9.36 2.56
N ARG A 378 -5.09 -9.27 1.70
CA ARG A 378 -6.45 -9.73 2.01
C ARG A 378 -6.65 -11.22 1.73
N THR A 379 -6.06 -11.71 0.65
CA THR A 379 -6.36 -13.03 0.08
C THR A 379 -5.08 -13.85 0.01
N ASP A 380 -5.15 -15.13 0.38
CA ASP A 380 -4.03 -16.04 0.23
C ASP A 380 -3.64 -16.23 -1.25
N PRO A 381 -2.37 -16.51 -1.54
CA PRO A 381 -1.87 -16.59 -2.91
C PRO A 381 -2.64 -17.56 -3.80
N LYS A 382 -3.14 -18.68 -3.28
CA LYS A 382 -3.86 -19.68 -4.07
C LYS A 382 -5.25 -19.24 -4.45
N THR A 383 -5.99 -18.69 -3.50
CA THR A 383 -7.32 -18.14 -3.76
C THR A 383 -7.22 -17.00 -4.77
N LEU A 384 -6.20 -16.17 -4.66
CA LEU A 384 -5.92 -15.10 -5.60
C LEU A 384 -5.59 -15.65 -7.01
N MET A 385 -4.68 -16.63 -7.11
CA MET A 385 -4.34 -17.27 -8.37
C MET A 385 -5.54 -17.94 -9.03
N CYS A 386 -6.40 -18.59 -8.23
CA CYS A 386 -7.65 -19.20 -8.73
C CYS A 386 -8.61 -18.13 -9.26
N ALA A 387 -8.78 -17.01 -8.54
CA ALA A 387 -9.61 -15.89 -8.97
C ALA A 387 -9.10 -15.28 -10.28
N HIS A 388 -7.79 -15.08 -10.42
CA HIS A 388 -7.19 -14.60 -11.65
C HIS A 388 -7.40 -15.59 -12.81
N ALA A 389 -7.19 -16.88 -12.60
CA ALA A 389 -7.45 -17.91 -13.62
C ALA A 389 -8.91 -17.91 -14.11
N ILE A 390 -9.87 -17.71 -13.20
CA ILE A 390 -11.28 -17.55 -13.54
C ILE A 390 -11.51 -16.27 -14.35
N GLY A 391 -10.96 -15.14 -13.91
CA GLY A 391 -11.10 -13.85 -14.58
C GLY A 391 -10.50 -13.83 -15.99
N MET A 392 -9.38 -14.53 -16.19
CA MET A 392 -8.73 -14.69 -17.49
C MET A 392 -9.49 -15.60 -18.45
N GLY A 393 -10.55 -16.28 -17.99
CA GLY A 393 -11.34 -17.18 -18.84
C GLY A 393 -10.78 -18.60 -18.94
N LEU A 394 -9.83 -19.02 -18.08
CA LEU A 394 -9.22 -20.36 -18.13
C LEU A 394 -10.25 -21.50 -18.12
N PHE A 395 -11.43 -21.28 -17.52
CA PHE A 395 -12.51 -22.25 -17.40
C PHE A 395 -13.67 -22.03 -18.39
N LYS A 396 -13.52 -21.07 -19.31
CA LYS A 396 -14.53 -20.75 -20.34
C LYS A 396 -14.00 -21.17 -21.72
N PRO A 397 -14.47 -22.28 -22.30
CA PRO A 397 -13.95 -22.78 -23.57
C PRO A 397 -14.28 -21.90 -24.77
N ASP A 398 -15.32 -21.08 -24.66
CA ASP A 398 -15.85 -20.27 -25.77
C ASP A 398 -15.27 -18.84 -25.74
N ILE A 399 -14.40 -18.50 -24.76
CA ILE A 399 -13.77 -17.20 -24.64
C ILE A 399 -12.25 -17.41 -24.78
N PRO A 400 -11.57 -16.62 -25.63
CA PRO A 400 -10.11 -16.66 -25.72
C PRO A 400 -9.48 -16.43 -24.34
N LEU A 401 -8.48 -17.22 -23.98
CA LEU A 401 -7.74 -17.03 -22.75
C LEU A 401 -7.02 -15.68 -22.82
N ARG A 402 -7.34 -14.80 -21.92
CA ARG A 402 -6.67 -13.50 -21.79
C ARG A 402 -5.33 -13.71 -21.10
N TRP A 403 -4.25 -13.55 -21.84
CA TRP A 403 -2.90 -13.78 -21.35
C TRP A 403 -2.17 -12.46 -21.22
N LEU A 404 -1.53 -12.24 -20.07
CA LEU A 404 -0.72 -11.04 -19.83
C LEU A 404 0.62 -11.15 -20.54
N SER A 405 1.25 -10.01 -20.85
CA SER A 405 2.67 -9.95 -21.20
C SER A 405 3.53 -10.43 -20.02
N ASP A 406 4.78 -10.79 -20.26
CA ASP A 406 5.69 -11.20 -19.19
C ASP A 406 5.86 -10.09 -18.14
N SER A 407 5.96 -8.83 -18.58
CA SER A 407 5.96 -7.67 -17.69
C SER A 407 4.65 -7.57 -16.88
N GLY A 408 3.49 -7.72 -17.53
CA GLY A 408 2.20 -7.68 -16.83
C GLY A 408 2.05 -8.77 -15.78
N TRP A 409 2.60 -9.96 -16.00
CA TRP A 409 2.65 -11.00 -14.97
C TRP A 409 3.56 -10.62 -13.81
N SER A 410 4.74 -10.07 -14.10
CA SER A 410 5.66 -9.58 -13.08
C SER A 410 5.03 -8.47 -12.25
N ASP A 411 4.34 -7.52 -12.89
CA ASP A 411 3.62 -6.40 -12.25
C ASP A 411 2.51 -6.90 -11.32
N CYS A 412 1.88 -8.01 -11.69
CA CYS A 412 0.92 -8.70 -10.82
C CYS A 412 1.58 -9.55 -9.72
N GLY A 413 2.92 -9.57 -9.61
CA GLY A 413 3.66 -10.33 -8.61
C GLY A 413 3.79 -11.83 -8.92
N TYR A 414 3.79 -12.19 -10.20
CA TYR A 414 4.02 -13.57 -10.65
C TYR A 414 5.39 -13.76 -11.29
N ASP A 415 6.05 -14.85 -10.97
CA ASP A 415 7.19 -15.37 -11.70
C ASP A 415 6.71 -16.38 -12.75
N ILE A 416 7.19 -16.29 -13.98
CA ILE A 416 6.82 -17.18 -15.07
C ILE A 416 8.03 -18.04 -15.45
N LYS A 417 7.82 -19.36 -15.51
CA LYS A 417 8.74 -20.28 -16.16
C LYS A 417 8.09 -20.83 -17.43
N LYS A 418 8.76 -20.60 -18.56
CA LYS A 418 8.35 -21.12 -19.86
C LYS A 418 8.95 -22.49 -20.06
N ASN A 419 8.13 -23.49 -20.27
CA ASN A 419 8.53 -24.86 -20.60
C ASN A 419 7.93 -25.24 -21.96
N ASP A 420 8.41 -26.32 -22.58
CA ASP A 420 7.88 -26.81 -23.85
C ASP A 420 6.42 -27.19 -23.72
N GLY A 421 5.55 -26.31 -24.28
CA GLY A 421 4.12 -26.56 -24.37
C GLY A 421 3.27 -26.09 -23.17
N TYR A 422 3.88 -25.55 -22.10
CA TYR A 422 3.14 -25.01 -20.96
C TYR A 422 3.90 -23.91 -20.23
N TYR A 423 3.18 -23.14 -19.40
CA TYR A 423 3.73 -22.09 -18.53
C TYR A 423 3.49 -22.48 -17.08
N ASP A 424 4.53 -22.42 -16.27
CA ASP A 424 4.41 -22.49 -14.81
C ASP A 424 4.38 -21.07 -14.25
N LEU A 425 3.29 -20.73 -13.58
CA LEU A 425 3.12 -19.45 -12.89
C LEU A 425 3.34 -19.64 -11.40
N TYR A 426 4.26 -18.90 -10.85
CA TYR A 426 4.59 -18.93 -9.43
C TYR A 426 4.27 -17.57 -8.84
N ARG A 427 3.67 -17.55 -7.67
CA ARG A 427 3.55 -16.36 -6.87
C ARG A 427 4.37 -16.52 -5.62
N LYS A 428 5.34 -15.64 -5.40
CA LYS A 428 6.12 -15.63 -4.16
C LYS A 428 5.15 -15.46 -2.99
N PRO A 429 5.30 -16.26 -1.92
CA PRO A 429 4.50 -16.07 -0.73
C PRO A 429 4.75 -14.67 -0.19
N LEU A 430 3.68 -14.02 0.23
CA LEU A 430 3.79 -12.77 0.95
C LEU A 430 4.52 -13.00 2.26
N ARG A 431 5.30 -12.03 2.73
CA ARG A 431 5.87 -12.04 4.08
C ARG A 431 4.89 -12.46 5.16
N ARG A 432 3.61 -12.15 4.94
CA ARG A 432 2.51 -12.52 5.82
C ARG A 432 2.49 -14.01 6.18
N PHE A 433 3.13 -14.86 5.37
CA PHE A 433 3.08 -16.30 5.50
C PHE A 433 4.47 -16.94 5.70
N GLU A 434 5.54 -16.17 5.74
CA GLU A 434 6.91 -16.65 5.93
C GLU A 434 7.10 -17.35 7.27
N ASP A 435 6.41 -16.87 8.31
CA ASP A 435 6.47 -17.45 9.66
C ASP A 435 5.66 -18.74 9.81
N LEU A 436 4.98 -19.19 8.78
CA LEU A 436 4.09 -20.36 8.86
C LEU A 436 4.79 -21.69 8.62
N GLY A 437 6.07 -21.69 8.25
CA GLY A 437 6.84 -22.91 7.98
C GLY A 437 6.36 -23.69 6.74
N ASP A 438 6.99 -24.81 6.47
CA ASP A 438 6.68 -25.71 5.34
C ASP A 438 5.38 -26.49 5.53
N VAL A 439 4.26 -25.81 5.53
CA VAL A 439 2.97 -26.50 5.48
C VAL A 439 2.67 -26.86 4.01
N LYS A 440 2.69 -28.14 3.66
CA LYS A 440 2.33 -28.64 2.32
C LYS A 440 0.88 -28.34 1.98
N LEU A 441 0.65 -27.46 1.02
CA LEU A 441 -0.67 -27.25 0.45
C LEU A 441 -0.91 -28.17 -0.73
N SER A 442 -2.17 -28.61 -0.89
CA SER A 442 -2.58 -29.32 -2.08
C SER A 442 -2.46 -28.42 -3.32
N THR A 443 -1.72 -28.88 -4.30
CA THR A 443 -1.57 -28.23 -5.61
C THR A 443 -2.93 -28.18 -6.33
N LEU A 444 -3.25 -27.05 -6.96
CA LEU A 444 -4.36 -26.99 -7.89
C LEU A 444 -3.84 -27.45 -9.26
N GLU A 445 -4.11 -28.71 -9.59
CA GLU A 445 -3.84 -29.22 -10.93
C GLU A 445 -5.06 -29.00 -11.82
N VAL A 446 -4.87 -28.23 -12.91
CA VAL A 446 -5.87 -28.07 -13.95
C VAL A 446 -5.56 -29.07 -15.03
N MET A 447 -6.33 -30.18 -15.07
CA MET A 447 -6.22 -31.17 -16.14
C MET A 447 -7.24 -30.91 -17.25
N PRO A 448 -6.92 -31.12 -18.53
CA PRO A 448 -7.90 -31.03 -19.63
C PRO A 448 -8.88 -32.20 -19.54
N THR A 449 -10.01 -32.01 -18.90
CA THR A 449 -11.10 -32.97 -18.82
C THR A 449 -12.42 -32.37 -19.20
N LYS A 450 -13.39 -33.19 -19.63
CA LYS A 450 -14.71 -32.74 -20.09
C LYS A 450 -15.42 -31.83 -19.06
N ARG A 451 -15.87 -30.68 -19.54
CA ARG A 451 -16.38 -29.47 -18.86
C ARG A 451 -17.25 -29.74 -17.62
N GLU A 452 -18.14 -30.68 -17.65
CA GLU A 452 -19.12 -30.89 -16.56
C GLU A 452 -18.55 -31.61 -15.33
N ARG A 453 -17.66 -32.59 -15.53
CA ARG A 453 -16.97 -33.26 -14.42
C ARG A 453 -16.00 -32.34 -13.71
N TYR A 454 -15.53 -31.33 -14.40
CA TYR A 454 -14.56 -30.37 -13.88
C TYR A 454 -15.23 -29.40 -12.92
N LEU A 455 -16.33 -28.78 -13.31
CA LEU A 455 -17.12 -27.87 -12.49
C LEU A 455 -17.67 -28.56 -11.23
N GLN A 456 -18.05 -29.82 -11.30
CA GLN A 456 -18.49 -30.56 -10.12
C GLN A 456 -17.35 -30.92 -9.18
N LYS A 457 -16.18 -31.33 -9.70
CA LYS A 457 -14.98 -31.58 -8.90
C LYS A 457 -14.44 -30.29 -8.28
N PHE A 458 -14.46 -29.19 -9.02
CA PHE A 458 -14.04 -27.88 -8.54
C PHE A 458 -14.98 -27.36 -7.45
N LYS A 459 -16.29 -27.40 -7.64
CA LYS A 459 -17.29 -27.03 -6.62
C LYS A 459 -17.15 -27.90 -5.36
N LYS A 460 -16.87 -29.19 -5.50
CA LYS A 460 -16.66 -30.10 -4.36
C LYS A 460 -15.33 -29.84 -3.63
N LYS A 461 -14.29 -29.47 -4.37
CA LYS A 461 -12.98 -29.08 -3.83
C LYS A 461 -13.03 -27.70 -3.18
N MET A 462 -13.71 -26.72 -3.78
CA MET A 462 -13.97 -25.41 -3.20
C MET A 462 -14.80 -25.50 -1.91
N LYS A 463 -15.85 -26.34 -1.87
CA LYS A 463 -16.64 -26.58 -0.67
C LYS A 463 -15.82 -27.23 0.46
N ARG A 464 -14.90 -28.14 0.13
CA ARG A 464 -13.92 -28.71 1.06
C ARG A 464 -12.85 -27.67 1.48
N TRP A 465 -12.54 -26.72 0.63
CA TRP A 465 -11.62 -25.64 0.91
C TRP A 465 -12.24 -24.61 1.85
N SER A 466 -13.46 -24.15 1.61
CA SER A 466 -14.14 -23.24 2.53
C SER A 466 -14.27 -23.82 3.96
N GLN A 467 -14.33 -25.14 4.07
CA GLN A 467 -14.36 -25.83 5.37
C GLN A 467 -12.96 -26.14 5.96
N LYS A 468 -11.91 -26.26 5.11
CA LYS A 468 -10.53 -26.59 5.54
C LYS A 468 -9.54 -25.43 5.48
N THR A 469 -9.83 -24.35 4.76
CA THR A 469 -8.93 -23.19 4.60
C THR A 469 -8.78 -22.38 5.88
N LEU A 470 -9.55 -22.69 6.89
CA LEU A 470 -9.34 -22.19 8.24
C LEU A 470 -8.14 -22.83 8.95
N GLY A 471 -7.45 -23.77 8.33
CA GLY A 471 -6.45 -24.56 9.07
C GLY A 471 -5.09 -24.83 8.46
N LEU A 472 -4.81 -24.60 7.18
CA LEU A 472 -3.53 -25.08 6.61
C LEU A 472 -3.05 -24.27 5.38
N CYS A 473 -1.94 -23.56 5.48
CA CYS A 473 -1.23 -22.90 4.38
C CYS A 473 0.21 -23.38 4.24
N SER A 474 0.67 -23.83 3.11
CA SER A 474 2.05 -24.05 2.71
C SER A 474 2.41 -23.55 1.29
N TRP A 475 3.64 -23.45 1.03
CA TRP A 475 4.41 -22.45 0.33
C TRP A 475 4.88 -22.73 -1.08
N LYS A 476 4.30 -23.64 -1.84
CA LYS A 476 4.53 -23.71 -3.29
C LYS A 476 3.22 -24.00 -4.00
N THR A 477 2.63 -22.97 -4.58
CA THR A 477 1.47 -23.15 -5.45
C THR A 477 1.91 -22.95 -6.88
N THR A 478 1.91 -24.03 -7.63
CA THR A 478 2.13 -24.03 -9.07
C THR A 478 0.80 -24.22 -9.76
N ILE A 479 0.39 -23.28 -10.61
CA ILE A 479 -0.66 -23.51 -11.57
C ILE A 479 0.02 -23.93 -12.86
N ARG A 480 -0.15 -25.19 -13.26
CA ARG A 480 0.34 -25.69 -14.53
C ARG A 480 -0.75 -25.50 -15.59
N ILE A 481 -0.52 -24.57 -16.51
CA ILE A 481 -1.42 -24.27 -17.62
C ILE A 481 -0.82 -24.90 -18.87
N MET A 482 -1.46 -25.93 -19.40
CA MET A 482 -1.07 -26.49 -20.71
C MET A 482 -1.54 -25.57 -21.82
N SER A 483 -0.63 -25.08 -22.67
CA SER A 483 -0.96 -24.25 -23.80
C SER A 483 -1.73 -25.07 -24.86
N TRP A 484 -2.98 -24.72 -25.06
CA TRP A 484 -3.81 -25.25 -26.14
C TRP A 484 -3.52 -24.53 -27.46
N ARG A 485 -2.33 -24.72 -28.01
CA ARG A 485 -2.02 -24.25 -29.37
C ARG A 485 -1.76 -25.40 -30.33
N LYS A 486 -2.63 -26.40 -30.40
CA LYS A 486 -2.72 -27.29 -31.57
C LYS A 486 -4.10 -27.95 -31.61
N GLY A 487 -4.96 -27.43 -32.45
CA GLY A 487 -6.16 -28.14 -32.90
C GLY A 487 -7.48 -27.43 -32.86
N PHE A 488 -7.58 -26.24 -33.45
CA PHE A 488 -8.84 -25.81 -34.08
C PHE A 488 -8.49 -25.17 -35.42
N ARG A 489 -8.66 -25.95 -36.47
CA ARG A 489 -9.09 -25.48 -37.78
C ARG A 489 -10.59 -25.52 -37.79
#